data_078c1eed8240e00038c6fd7557779a3a
#
_entry.id   078c1eed8240e00038c6fd7557779a3a
#
_cell.length_a   1.000
_cell.length_b   1.000
_cell.length_c   1.000
_cell.angle_alpha   90.00
_cell.angle_beta   90.00
_cell.angle_gamma   90.00
#
_symmetry.space_group_name_H-M   'P 1'
#
loop_
_entity.id
_entity.type
_entity.pdbx_description
1 polymer ?
#
loop_
_entity_poly.entity_id
_entity_poly.type
_entity_poly.pdbx_seq_one_letter_code
_entity_poly.pdbx_strand_id
1 'polypeptide(L)'
;LTPDKLQILEWVGRHSGPDTVGEADACFSRIPVSLFLATREKQIIGYACYNATAPDFFGPTRVMDAEQSKGIGRALLIRSLHAMRDEGYIYAIIGGVGPAEFYRVSVGAMMIEHSHPGIYRDYLGN
;
A
#
# COMPACT_ATOMS: atom_id res chain seq x y z
N LEU A 1 -15.29 4.97 -0.11
CA LEU A 1 -16.30 4.70 -1.14
C LEU A 1 -15.84 5.18 -2.51
N THR A 2 -16.39 4.61 -3.60
CA THR A 2 -16.01 4.99 -4.96
C THR A 2 -16.16 6.49 -5.25
N PRO A 3 -17.19 7.20 -4.72
CA PRO A 3 -17.26 8.65 -4.90
C PRO A 3 -16.05 9.44 -4.39
N ASP A 4 -15.28 8.86 -3.49
CA ASP A 4 -14.09 9.52 -2.93
C ASP A 4 -12.85 9.32 -3.79
N LYS A 5 -12.94 8.55 -4.88
CA LYS A 5 -11.79 8.14 -5.70
C LYS A 5 -10.89 9.30 -6.11
N LEU A 6 -11.48 10.35 -6.69
CA LEU A 6 -10.67 11.47 -7.19
C LEU A 6 -9.93 12.19 -6.07
N GLN A 7 -10.57 12.37 -4.94
CA GLN A 7 -9.95 13.00 -3.76
C GLN A 7 -8.80 12.14 -3.23
N ILE A 8 -9.00 10.81 -3.22
CA ILE A 8 -7.97 9.86 -2.78
C ILE A 8 -6.76 9.90 -3.73
N LEU A 9 -6.99 9.86 -5.04
CA LEU A 9 -5.91 9.90 -6.02
C LEU A 9 -5.14 11.22 -5.98
N GLU A 10 -5.82 12.33 -5.74
CA GLU A 10 -5.16 13.62 -5.56
C GLU A 10 -4.24 13.60 -4.34
N TRP A 11 -4.72 13.06 -3.23
CA TRP A 11 -3.93 12.93 -2.00
C TRP A 11 -2.69 12.04 -2.23
N VAL A 12 -2.88 10.90 -2.89
CA VAL A 12 -1.79 9.97 -3.21
C VAL A 12 -0.74 10.66 -4.08
N GLY A 13 -1.17 11.38 -5.11
CA GLY A 13 -0.26 12.10 -6.00
C GLY A 13 0.57 13.15 -5.28
N ARG A 14 -0.08 13.86 -4.35
CA ARG A 14 0.57 14.92 -3.57
C ARG A 14 1.63 14.37 -2.62
N HIS A 15 1.37 13.19 -2.01
CA HIS A 15 2.23 12.65 -0.95
C HIS A 15 3.18 11.55 -1.42
N SER A 16 2.87 10.86 -2.52
CA SER A 16 3.64 9.71 -2.97
C SER A 16 4.13 9.80 -4.42
N GLY A 17 3.62 10.76 -5.19
CA GLY A 17 4.05 10.98 -6.56
C GLY A 17 3.18 10.32 -7.63
N PRO A 18 3.43 10.66 -8.91
CA PRO A 18 2.55 10.27 -10.02
C PRO A 18 2.52 8.76 -10.31
N ASP A 19 3.64 8.06 -10.15
CA ASP A 19 3.70 6.61 -10.40
C ASP A 19 2.75 5.88 -9.46
N THR A 20 2.70 6.31 -8.22
CA THR A 20 1.84 5.73 -7.20
C THR A 20 0.36 6.01 -7.45
N VAL A 21 0.03 7.11 -8.13
CA VAL A 21 -1.36 7.39 -8.53
C VAL A 21 -1.90 6.27 -9.43
N GLY A 22 -1.09 5.81 -10.39
CA GLY A 22 -1.47 4.71 -11.27
C GLY A 22 -1.75 3.42 -10.50
N GLU A 23 -0.92 3.12 -9.53
CA GLU A 23 -1.10 1.94 -8.68
C GLU A 23 -2.38 2.07 -7.82
N ALA A 24 -2.58 3.21 -7.19
CA ALA A 24 -3.78 3.45 -6.38
C ALA A 24 -5.06 3.42 -7.23
N ASP A 25 -5.02 3.97 -8.44
CA ASP A 25 -6.16 3.93 -9.36
C ASP A 25 -6.57 2.49 -9.68
N ALA A 26 -5.60 1.61 -9.89
CA ALA A 26 -5.87 0.20 -10.20
C ALA A 26 -6.71 -0.48 -9.10
N CYS A 27 -6.59 -0.05 -7.85
CA CYS A 27 -7.36 -0.62 -6.75
C CYS A 27 -8.87 -0.43 -6.91
N PHE A 28 -9.29 0.61 -7.62
CA PHE A 28 -10.70 0.93 -7.83
C PHE A 28 -11.35 0.08 -8.93
N SER A 29 -10.55 -0.70 -9.66
CA SER A 29 -11.07 -1.66 -10.63
C SER A 29 -11.46 -3.00 -9.99
N ARG A 30 -11.28 -3.13 -8.68
CA ARG A 30 -11.59 -4.34 -7.92
C ARG A 30 -12.80 -4.12 -7.03
N ILE A 31 -13.53 -5.20 -6.77
CA ILE A 31 -14.67 -5.21 -5.83
C ILE A 31 -14.44 -6.37 -4.86
N PRO A 32 -14.20 -6.10 -3.58
CA PRO A 32 -14.09 -4.76 -2.97
C PRO A 32 -12.83 -4.00 -3.43
N VAL A 33 -12.88 -2.68 -3.33
CA VAL A 33 -11.73 -1.82 -3.61
C VAL A 33 -10.56 -2.25 -2.72
N SER A 34 -9.38 -2.46 -3.33
CA SER A 34 -8.21 -2.97 -2.61
C SER A 34 -7.31 -1.86 -2.05
N LEU A 35 -7.93 -0.88 -1.45
CA LEU A 35 -7.26 0.26 -0.82
C LEU A 35 -7.95 0.59 0.50
N PHE A 36 -7.17 0.70 1.57
CA PHE A 36 -7.65 1.16 2.87
C PHE A 36 -7.18 2.58 3.13
N LEU A 37 -8.05 3.37 3.76
CA LEU A 37 -7.73 4.73 4.19
C LEU A 37 -7.68 4.80 5.71
N ALA A 38 -6.76 5.61 6.20
CA ALA A 38 -6.82 6.13 7.56
C ALA A 38 -7.30 7.57 7.48
N THR A 39 -8.32 7.90 8.26
CA THR A 39 -8.89 9.25 8.26
C THR A 39 -9.02 9.77 9.67
N ARG A 40 -8.94 11.10 9.81
CA ARG A 40 -9.22 11.79 11.04
C ARG A 40 -10.07 13.02 10.70
N GLU A 41 -11.23 13.16 11.35
CA GLU A 41 -12.13 14.28 11.10
C GLU A 41 -12.43 14.48 9.61
N LYS A 42 -12.67 13.36 8.91
CA LYS A 42 -12.94 13.30 7.46
C LYS A 42 -11.77 13.72 6.57
N GLN A 43 -10.58 13.89 7.13
CA GLN A 43 -9.37 14.16 6.35
C GLN A 43 -8.55 12.89 6.21
N ILE A 44 -7.98 12.67 5.02
CA ILE A 44 -7.10 11.54 4.77
C ILE A 44 -5.77 11.79 5.48
N ILE A 45 -5.31 10.82 6.27
CA ILE A 45 -4.02 10.88 6.95
C ILE A 45 -3.09 9.74 6.54
N GLY A 46 -3.59 8.78 5.78
CA GLY A 46 -2.79 7.67 5.28
C GLY A 46 -3.60 6.74 4.41
N TYR A 47 -2.92 5.87 3.68
CA TYR A 47 -3.54 4.83 2.85
C TYR A 47 -2.63 3.63 2.73
N ALA A 48 -3.20 2.51 2.33
CA ALA A 48 -2.45 1.32 1.92
C ALA A 48 -3.21 0.59 0.83
N CYS A 49 -2.48 0.13 -0.17
CA CYS A 49 -3.00 -0.65 -1.28
C CYS A 49 -2.54 -2.11 -1.17
N TYR A 50 -3.30 -3.02 -1.77
CA TYR A 50 -2.85 -4.38 -2.01
C TYR A 50 -3.38 -4.83 -3.36
N ASN A 51 -2.69 -5.79 -3.98
CA ASN A 51 -3.01 -6.24 -5.35
C ASN A 51 -3.01 -5.09 -6.37
N ALA A 52 -2.23 -4.04 -6.12
CA ALA A 52 -2.16 -2.88 -7.00
C ALA A 52 -1.05 -3.04 -8.03
N THR A 53 0.18 -3.26 -7.58
CA THR A 53 1.35 -3.43 -8.46
C THR A 53 1.30 -4.78 -9.17
N ALA A 54 0.99 -5.82 -8.44
CA ALA A 54 0.88 -7.20 -8.94
C ALA A 54 0.01 -8.01 -7.96
N PRO A 55 -0.51 -9.17 -8.38
CA PRO A 55 -1.23 -10.05 -7.46
C PRO A 55 -0.37 -10.42 -6.26
N ASP A 56 -0.98 -10.49 -5.10
CA ASP A 56 -0.34 -10.85 -3.83
C ASP A 56 0.72 -9.86 -3.34
N PHE A 57 0.75 -8.64 -3.90
CA PHE A 57 1.66 -7.59 -3.44
C PHE A 57 0.94 -6.65 -2.48
N PHE A 58 1.58 -6.38 -1.35
CA PHE A 58 1.19 -5.30 -0.47
C PHE A 58 1.94 -4.03 -0.88
N GLY A 59 1.24 -2.91 -0.90
CA GLY A 59 1.76 -1.59 -1.24
C GLY A 59 1.14 -1.08 -2.53
N PRO A 60 1.35 0.22 -2.80
CA PRO A 60 2.02 1.23 -1.99
C PRO A 60 1.27 1.61 -0.73
N THR A 61 1.97 2.26 0.19
CA THR A 61 1.42 2.73 1.46
C THR A 61 2.12 4.02 1.89
N ARG A 62 1.38 4.89 2.57
CA ARG A 62 1.92 6.13 3.13
C ARG A 62 1.06 6.64 4.27
N VAL A 63 1.72 7.15 5.30
CA VAL A 63 1.09 7.90 6.40
C VAL A 63 1.71 9.29 6.43
N MET A 64 0.91 10.34 6.63
CA MET A 64 1.40 11.70 6.76
C MET A 64 2.50 11.77 7.82
N ASP A 65 3.54 12.58 7.56
CA ASP A 65 4.68 12.69 8.46
C ASP A 65 4.26 13.05 9.89
N ALA A 66 3.31 13.98 10.04
CA ALA A 66 2.81 14.40 11.34
C ALA A 66 2.04 13.31 12.09
N GLU A 67 1.60 12.26 11.38
CA GLU A 67 0.81 11.17 11.94
C GLU A 67 1.61 9.87 12.09
N GLN A 68 2.88 9.88 11.75
CA GLN A 68 3.74 8.70 11.89
C GLN A 68 4.03 8.39 13.36
N SER A 69 4.49 7.16 13.63
CA SER A 69 4.81 6.67 14.98
C SER A 69 3.61 6.56 15.93
N LYS A 70 2.38 6.54 15.38
CA LYS A 70 1.14 6.39 16.15
C LYS A 70 0.45 5.04 15.90
N GLY A 71 1.10 4.13 15.18
CA GLY A 71 0.55 2.82 14.86
C GLY A 71 -0.38 2.77 13.65
N ILE A 72 -0.55 3.88 12.93
CA ILE A 72 -1.46 3.95 11.77
C ILE A 72 -0.94 3.10 10.63
N GLY A 73 0.35 3.20 10.30
CA GLY A 73 0.97 2.39 9.24
C GLY A 73 0.86 0.90 9.51
N ARG A 74 1.06 0.50 10.76
CA ARG A 74 0.91 -0.90 11.18
C ARG A 74 -0.54 -1.36 11.05
N ALA A 75 -1.50 -0.54 11.44
CA ALA A 75 -2.92 -0.86 11.32
C ALA A 75 -3.33 -1.04 9.85
N LEU A 76 -2.87 -0.14 8.96
CA LEU A 76 -3.13 -0.23 7.53
C LEU A 76 -2.53 -1.51 6.94
N LEU A 77 -1.31 -1.85 7.32
CA LEU A 77 -0.63 -3.07 6.90
C LEU A 77 -1.42 -4.32 7.33
N ILE A 78 -1.79 -4.40 8.59
CA ILE A 78 -2.49 -5.57 9.14
C ILE A 78 -3.87 -5.72 8.50
N ARG A 79 -4.60 -4.62 8.31
CA ARG A 79 -5.91 -4.67 7.64
C ARG A 79 -5.77 -5.18 6.20
N SER A 80 -4.74 -4.73 5.50
CA SER A 80 -4.47 -5.18 4.13
C SER A 80 -4.11 -6.66 4.08
N LEU A 81 -3.25 -7.13 4.98
CA LEU A 81 -2.86 -8.54 5.05
C LEU A 81 -4.05 -9.44 5.40
N HIS A 82 -4.95 -8.99 6.29
CA HIS A 82 -6.17 -9.75 6.58
C HIS A 82 -7.07 -9.85 5.34
N ALA A 83 -7.23 -8.75 4.59
CA ALA A 83 -8.01 -8.76 3.37
C ALA A 83 -7.41 -9.72 2.32
N MET A 84 -6.09 -9.72 2.18
CA MET A 84 -5.38 -10.63 1.28
C MET A 84 -5.59 -12.10 1.69
N ARG A 85 -5.47 -12.39 2.98
CA ARG A 85 -5.75 -13.73 3.51
C ARG A 85 -7.18 -14.16 3.20
N ASP A 86 -8.14 -13.25 3.36
CA ASP A 86 -9.55 -13.55 3.11
C ASP A 86 -9.81 -13.82 1.62
N GLU A 87 -8.98 -13.28 0.73
CA GLU A 87 -9.02 -13.59 -0.71
C GLU A 87 -8.32 -14.92 -1.05
N GLY A 88 -7.68 -15.58 -0.07
CA GLY A 88 -7.08 -16.90 -0.25
C GLY A 88 -5.57 -16.92 -0.35
N TYR A 89 -4.89 -15.78 -0.23
CA TYR A 89 -3.43 -15.76 -0.25
C TYR A 89 -2.85 -16.35 1.03
N ILE A 90 -1.84 -17.19 0.88
CA ILE A 90 -1.17 -17.86 2.01
C ILE A 90 -0.05 -16.98 2.57
N TYR A 91 0.56 -16.16 1.71
CA TYR A 91 1.60 -15.21 2.07
C TYR A 91 1.37 -13.91 1.31
N ALA A 92 2.15 -12.90 1.59
CA ALA A 92 2.11 -11.63 0.87
C ALA A 92 3.53 -11.18 0.54
N ILE A 93 3.69 -10.54 -0.61
CA ILE A 93 4.96 -9.94 -1.04
C ILE A 93 4.89 -8.44 -0.78
N ILE A 94 5.88 -7.91 -0.06
CA ILE A 94 6.00 -6.47 0.13
C ILE A 94 6.98 -5.99 -0.94
N GLY A 95 6.44 -5.40 -2.01
CA GLY A 95 7.25 -4.96 -3.15
C GLY A 95 7.88 -3.59 -2.92
N GLY A 96 9.08 -3.37 -3.49
CA GLY A 96 9.75 -2.09 -3.42
C GLY A 96 9.92 -1.61 -1.98
N VAL A 97 10.33 -2.50 -1.08
CA VAL A 97 10.36 -2.21 0.35
C VAL A 97 11.33 -1.07 0.67
N GLY A 98 10.82 -0.07 1.42
CA GLY A 98 11.66 0.99 1.96
C GLY A 98 12.15 0.63 3.36
N PRO A 99 11.31 0.77 4.42
CA PRO A 99 11.73 0.51 5.80
C PRO A 99 11.59 -0.98 6.15
N ALA A 100 12.53 -1.82 5.71
CA ALA A 100 12.48 -3.28 5.94
C ALA A 100 12.27 -3.61 7.42
N GLU A 101 12.89 -2.87 8.32
CA GLU A 101 12.79 -3.09 9.77
C GLU A 101 11.36 -2.91 10.28
N PHE A 102 10.62 -1.95 9.72
CA PHE A 102 9.21 -1.74 10.06
C PHE A 102 8.39 -3.02 9.81
N TYR A 103 8.60 -3.63 8.65
CA TYR A 103 7.86 -4.86 8.29
C TYR A 103 8.31 -6.06 9.12
N ARG A 104 9.61 -6.15 9.41
CA ARG A 104 10.12 -7.21 10.27
C ARG A 104 9.51 -7.15 11.66
N VAL A 105 9.49 -5.97 12.27
CA VAL A 105 8.95 -5.80 13.62
C VAL A 105 7.43 -5.95 13.65
N SER A 106 6.74 -5.39 12.66
CA SER A 106 5.26 -5.37 12.66
C SER A 106 4.65 -6.74 12.38
N VAL A 107 5.22 -7.53 11.46
CA VAL A 107 4.60 -8.76 10.97
C VAL A 107 5.58 -9.91 10.77
N GLY A 108 6.83 -9.77 11.20
CA GLY A 108 7.83 -10.83 11.05
C GLY A 108 8.27 -11.09 9.61
N ALA A 109 8.17 -10.07 8.75
CA ALA A 109 8.58 -10.21 7.35
C ALA A 109 10.07 -10.52 7.21
N MET A 110 10.43 -11.28 6.18
CA MET A 110 11.80 -11.64 5.87
C MET A 110 12.18 -11.09 4.49
N MET A 111 13.43 -10.64 4.35
CA MET A 111 13.94 -10.19 3.07
C MET A 111 14.03 -11.37 2.10
N ILE A 112 13.64 -11.13 0.84
CA ILE A 112 13.87 -12.06 -0.26
C ILE A 112 15.20 -11.64 -0.89
N GLU A 113 16.28 -12.35 -0.59
CA GLU A 113 17.61 -12.01 -1.07
C GLU A 113 17.68 -12.07 -2.59
N HIS A 114 18.48 -11.19 -3.17
CA HIS A 114 18.73 -11.12 -4.62
C HIS A 114 17.46 -10.85 -5.45
N SER A 115 16.44 -10.23 -4.85
CA SER A 115 15.17 -9.97 -5.52
C SER A 115 15.07 -8.58 -6.16
N HIS A 116 16.04 -7.72 -5.97
CA HIS A 116 16.03 -6.38 -6.57
C HIS A 116 16.65 -6.41 -7.97
N PRO A 117 16.09 -5.74 -8.98
CA PRO A 117 14.86 -4.94 -8.97
C PRO A 117 13.57 -5.74 -9.14
N GLY A 118 13.63 -7.07 -9.33
CA GLY A 118 12.46 -7.92 -9.45
C GLY A 118 11.55 -7.50 -10.60
N ILE A 119 10.25 -7.37 -10.33
CA ILE A 119 9.25 -6.99 -11.33
C ILE A 119 9.37 -5.53 -11.79
N TYR A 120 10.15 -4.73 -11.07
CA TYR A 120 10.29 -3.30 -11.40
C TYR A 120 11.37 -3.02 -12.46
N ARG A 121 12.00 -4.05 -13.01
CA ARG A 121 13.13 -3.92 -13.93
C ARG A 121 12.84 -3.01 -15.12
N ASP A 122 11.66 -3.17 -15.71
CA ASP A 122 11.36 -2.58 -17.00
C ASP A 122 10.23 -1.54 -16.97
N TYR A 123 9.84 -1.04 -15.79
CA TYR A 123 8.78 -0.04 -15.76
C TYR A 123 9.31 1.35 -16.13
N LEU A 124 8.41 2.20 -16.65
CA LEU A 124 8.79 3.48 -17.24
C LEU A 124 9.13 4.57 -16.22
N GLY A 125 8.68 4.44 -14.99
CA GLY A 125 8.81 5.47 -13.96
C GLY A 125 10.19 5.63 -13.36
N ASN A 126 11.13 4.93 -13.88
CA ASN A 126 12.46 4.93 -13.28
C ASN A 126 13.33 6.05 -13.88
#